data_11230924a6d0c7ef5ca92192d50b61ff
#
_entry.id   11230924a6d0c7ef5ca92192d50b61ff
#
_cell.length_a   1.000
_cell.length_b   1.000
_cell.length_c   1.000
_cell.angle_alpha   90.00
_cell.angle_beta   90.00
_cell.angle_gamma   90.00
#
_symmetry.space_group_name_H-M   'P 1'
#
loop_
_entity.id
_entity.type
_entity.pdbx_description
1 polymer ?
#
loop_
_entity_poly.entity_id
_entity_poly.type
_entity_poly.pdbx_seq_one_letter_code
_entity_poly.pdbx_strand_id
1 'polypeptide(L)'
;MRCPSCGNPDTRVIDSREAEDGASIRRRRACDRCEERFTTFERSESARIQVLKRDGTRQEFDRRKLASAIEKAASKSLSPEKLGALIDDIEATLKQSGASEVGSQRIGEMVLERLADVDPMSYIRFRIVYAKVDDLTALREELAALDRRREVARDRKVAEQIALPIEAVPALSGGRKRRR
;
A
#
# COMPACT_ATOMS: atom_id res chain seq x y z
N MET A 1 10.40 -15.34 -28.72
CA MET A 1 10.90 -13.96 -28.48
C MET A 1 11.99 -13.69 -29.52
N ARG A 2 12.00 -12.51 -30.17
CA ARG A 2 12.97 -12.24 -31.26
C ARG A 2 14.36 -11.99 -30.69
N CYS A 3 15.37 -12.49 -31.44
CA CYS A 3 16.77 -12.22 -31.13
C CYS A 3 17.11 -10.74 -31.30
N PRO A 4 17.74 -10.05 -30.32
CA PRO A 4 18.07 -8.65 -30.41
C PRO A 4 19.13 -8.34 -31.47
N SER A 5 19.98 -9.32 -31.83
CA SER A 5 21.08 -9.13 -32.77
C SER A 5 20.68 -9.37 -34.24
N CYS A 6 19.91 -10.41 -34.54
CA CYS A 6 19.57 -10.77 -35.93
C CYS A 6 18.07 -10.80 -36.24
N GLY A 7 17.19 -10.48 -35.27
CA GLY A 7 15.74 -10.46 -35.46
C GLY A 7 15.07 -11.81 -35.64
N ASN A 8 15.80 -12.91 -35.57
CA ASN A 8 15.22 -14.26 -35.71
C ASN A 8 14.16 -14.51 -34.63
N PRO A 9 12.92 -14.99 -34.99
CA PRO A 9 11.88 -15.26 -34.02
C PRO A 9 12.18 -16.46 -33.10
N ASP A 10 13.00 -17.40 -33.59
CA ASP A 10 13.27 -18.66 -32.91
C ASP A 10 14.47 -18.54 -31.97
N THR A 11 14.17 -18.61 -30.67
CA THR A 11 15.17 -18.58 -29.59
C THR A 11 14.81 -19.62 -28.55
N ARG A 12 15.80 -20.39 -28.09
CA ARG A 12 15.60 -21.37 -27.02
C ARG A 12 16.02 -20.83 -25.65
N VAL A 13 15.37 -21.30 -24.61
CA VAL A 13 15.76 -21.04 -23.22
C VAL A 13 16.82 -22.07 -22.82
N ILE A 14 17.97 -21.57 -22.33
CA ILE A 14 19.08 -22.42 -21.87
C ILE A 14 19.21 -22.46 -20.35
N ASP A 15 18.69 -21.47 -19.65
CA ASP A 15 18.65 -21.40 -18.17
C ASP A 15 17.47 -20.57 -17.70
N SER A 16 16.87 -20.94 -16.56
CA SER A 16 15.77 -20.23 -15.91
C SER A 16 16.02 -20.21 -14.40
N ARG A 17 16.01 -19.04 -13.80
CA ARG A 17 16.17 -18.86 -12.35
C ARG A 17 15.24 -17.77 -11.84
N GLU A 18 14.82 -17.87 -10.60
CA GLU A 18 14.19 -16.75 -9.92
C GLU A 18 15.18 -15.59 -9.83
N ALA A 19 14.70 -14.38 -10.08
CA ALA A 19 15.50 -13.17 -9.88
C ALA A 19 15.57 -12.84 -8.40
N GLU A 20 16.54 -12.02 -8.01
CA GLU A 20 16.79 -11.62 -6.62
C GLU A 20 15.60 -10.91 -5.98
N ASP A 21 14.69 -10.34 -6.79
CA ASP A 21 13.46 -9.69 -6.36
C ASP A 21 12.33 -10.67 -5.96
N GLY A 22 12.51 -11.98 -6.19
CA GLY A 22 11.50 -13.02 -5.94
C GLY A 22 10.20 -12.89 -6.74
N ALA A 23 10.08 -11.83 -7.55
CA ALA A 23 8.85 -11.48 -8.28
C ALA A 23 9.01 -11.64 -9.81
N SER A 24 10.20 -11.99 -10.28
CA SER A 24 10.48 -12.15 -11.69
C SER A 24 11.32 -13.41 -11.97
N ILE A 25 11.18 -13.97 -13.18
CA ILE A 25 11.99 -15.08 -13.65
C ILE A 25 13.02 -14.55 -14.65
N ARG A 26 14.29 -14.74 -14.31
CA ARG A 26 15.40 -14.46 -15.20
C ARG A 26 15.62 -15.65 -16.12
N ARG A 27 15.50 -15.45 -17.44
CA ARG A 27 15.76 -16.48 -18.43
C ARG A 27 16.96 -16.13 -19.31
N ARG A 28 17.89 -17.05 -19.44
CA ARG A 28 18.98 -16.96 -20.41
C ARG A 28 18.55 -17.67 -21.69
N ARG A 29 18.65 -16.99 -22.82
CA ARG A 29 18.22 -17.49 -24.12
C ARG A 29 19.39 -17.55 -25.10
N ALA A 30 19.32 -18.46 -26.08
CA ALA A 30 20.23 -18.51 -27.20
C ALA A 30 19.42 -18.45 -28.51
N CYS A 31 19.94 -17.72 -29.48
CA CYS A 31 19.39 -17.68 -30.82
C CYS A 31 19.81 -18.90 -31.63
N ASP A 32 18.85 -19.57 -32.30
CA ASP A 32 19.16 -20.75 -33.09
C ASP A 32 19.84 -20.40 -34.43
N ARG A 33 19.84 -19.11 -34.84
CA ARG A 33 20.44 -18.65 -36.10
C ARG A 33 21.85 -18.07 -35.93
N CYS A 34 22.06 -17.19 -34.93
CA CYS A 34 23.35 -16.50 -34.77
C CYS A 34 24.06 -16.86 -33.46
N GLU A 35 23.50 -17.82 -32.70
CA GLU A 35 24.04 -18.33 -31.43
C GLU A 35 24.21 -17.28 -30.33
N GLU A 36 23.79 -16.03 -30.58
CA GLU A 36 23.83 -14.95 -29.60
C GLU A 36 23.06 -15.32 -28.35
N ARG A 37 23.66 -15.05 -27.18
CA ARG A 37 23.09 -15.35 -25.87
C ARG A 37 22.66 -14.06 -25.21
N PHE A 38 21.39 -13.96 -24.84
CA PHE A 38 20.83 -12.80 -24.20
C PHE A 38 19.95 -13.20 -23.00
N THR A 39 19.74 -12.24 -22.10
CA THR A 39 18.93 -12.44 -20.89
C THR A 39 17.60 -11.72 -21.03
N THR A 40 16.53 -12.35 -20.58
CA THR A 40 15.19 -11.77 -20.50
C THR A 40 14.65 -11.95 -19.09
N PHE A 41 13.77 -11.02 -18.68
CA PHE A 41 13.05 -11.12 -17.44
C PHE A 41 11.57 -11.27 -17.75
N GLU A 42 10.95 -12.29 -17.17
CA GLU A 42 9.50 -12.42 -17.16
C GLU A 42 8.98 -11.92 -15.82
N ARG A 43 8.05 -10.99 -15.89
CA ARG A 43 7.37 -10.47 -14.71
C ARG A 43 5.88 -10.72 -14.87
N SER A 44 5.21 -11.05 -13.76
CA SER A 44 3.75 -11.07 -13.75
C SER A 44 3.22 -9.68 -14.10
N GLU A 45 2.44 -9.58 -15.16
CA GLU A 45 1.75 -8.33 -15.46
C GLU A 45 0.63 -8.16 -14.43
N SER A 46 0.79 -7.18 -13.54
CA SER A 46 -0.28 -6.82 -12.61
C SER A 46 -1.47 -6.34 -13.42
N ALA A 47 -2.63 -6.92 -13.18
CA ALA A 47 -3.86 -6.50 -13.83
C ALA A 47 -4.03 -4.98 -13.64
N ARG A 48 -4.22 -4.25 -14.76
CA ARG A 48 -4.47 -2.81 -14.72
C ARG A 48 -5.82 -2.57 -14.08
N ILE A 49 -5.83 -1.87 -12.98
CA ILE A 49 -7.05 -1.58 -12.24
C ILE A 49 -7.77 -0.44 -12.96
N GLN A 50 -9.01 -0.67 -13.36
CA GLN A 50 -9.88 0.35 -13.92
C GLN A 50 -10.65 1.06 -12.80
N VAL A 51 -10.70 2.38 -12.87
CA VAL A 51 -11.47 3.21 -11.95
C VAL A 51 -12.76 3.65 -12.61
N LEU A 52 -13.88 3.20 -12.05
CA LEU A 52 -15.22 3.64 -12.47
C LEU A 52 -15.54 4.97 -11.77
N LYS A 53 -15.73 6.01 -12.55
CA LYS A 53 -16.13 7.32 -12.06
C LYS A 53 -17.63 7.43 -11.84
N ARG A 54 -18.08 8.48 -11.11
CA ARG A 54 -19.50 8.73 -10.84
C ARG A 54 -20.34 8.96 -12.11
N ASP A 55 -19.71 9.46 -13.17
CA ASP A 55 -20.33 9.68 -14.48
C ASP A 55 -20.35 8.42 -15.37
N GLY A 56 -19.92 7.27 -14.85
CA GLY A 56 -19.85 6.00 -15.57
C GLY A 56 -18.60 5.84 -16.44
N THR A 57 -17.72 6.83 -16.52
CA THR A 57 -16.48 6.71 -17.30
C THR A 57 -15.46 5.80 -16.60
N ARG A 58 -14.72 5.04 -17.42
CA ARG A 58 -13.63 4.17 -16.96
C ARG A 58 -12.29 4.80 -17.27
N GLN A 59 -11.40 4.84 -16.29
CA GLN A 59 -10.04 5.33 -16.44
C GLN A 59 -9.09 4.37 -15.72
N GLU A 60 -7.89 4.19 -16.26
CA GLU A 60 -6.85 3.44 -15.56
C GLU A 60 -6.49 4.14 -14.25
N PHE A 61 -6.24 3.35 -13.19
CA PHE A 61 -5.77 3.87 -11.91
C PHE A 61 -4.43 4.59 -12.11
N ASP A 62 -4.40 5.84 -11.70
CA ASP A 62 -3.22 6.69 -11.83
C ASP A 62 -2.78 7.18 -10.44
N ARG A 63 -1.66 6.62 -9.97
CA ARG A 63 -1.02 6.98 -8.71
C ARG A 63 -0.77 8.50 -8.59
N ARG A 64 -0.36 9.16 -9.68
CA ARG A 64 -0.05 10.59 -9.67
C ARG A 64 -1.30 11.43 -9.48
N LYS A 65 -2.42 11.02 -10.08
CA LYS A 65 -3.71 11.68 -9.88
C LYS A 65 -4.19 11.54 -8.44
N LEU A 66 -4.02 10.35 -7.85
CA LEU A 66 -4.37 10.11 -6.45
C LEU A 66 -3.50 10.98 -5.53
N ALA A 67 -2.17 10.99 -5.74
CA ALA A 67 -1.24 11.84 -4.99
C ALA A 67 -1.65 13.30 -5.05
N SER A 68 -1.87 13.84 -6.24
CA SER A 68 -2.27 15.25 -6.44
C SER A 68 -3.60 15.60 -5.76
N ALA A 69 -4.56 14.66 -5.75
CA ALA A 69 -5.84 14.89 -5.05
C ALA A 69 -5.66 14.96 -3.53
N ILE A 70 -4.83 14.08 -2.97
CA ILE A 70 -4.53 14.08 -1.53
C ILE A 70 -3.70 15.32 -1.14
N GLU A 71 -2.67 15.66 -1.91
CA GLU A 71 -1.84 16.85 -1.67
C GLU A 71 -2.65 18.15 -1.65
N LYS A 72 -3.57 18.31 -2.61
CA LYS A 72 -4.47 19.48 -2.65
C LYS A 72 -5.32 19.60 -1.40
N ALA A 73 -5.82 18.48 -0.88
CA ALA A 73 -6.60 18.47 0.34
C ALA A 73 -5.73 18.67 1.60
N ALA A 74 -4.56 18.02 1.62
CA ALA A 74 -3.65 18.08 2.76
C ALA A 74 -2.98 19.44 2.97
N SER A 75 -3.00 20.35 1.96
CA SER A 75 -2.40 21.69 2.06
C SER A 75 -0.98 21.70 2.69
N LYS A 76 -0.11 20.78 2.24
CA LYS A 76 1.27 20.60 2.72
C LYS A 76 1.42 20.14 4.19
N SER A 77 0.36 19.72 4.87
CA SER A 77 0.47 19.19 6.24
C SER A 77 1.03 17.76 6.28
N LEU A 78 0.92 17.02 5.17
CA LEU A 78 1.49 15.69 5.01
C LEU A 78 2.92 15.76 4.47
N SER A 79 3.85 15.07 5.14
CA SER A 79 5.19 14.93 4.56
C SER A 79 5.16 14.00 3.33
N PRO A 80 6.10 14.17 2.37
CA PRO A 80 6.18 13.32 1.18
C PRO A 80 6.25 11.82 1.50
N GLU A 81 6.96 11.46 2.59
CA GLU A 81 7.08 10.06 3.02
C GLU A 81 5.73 9.49 3.48
N LYS A 82 4.97 10.26 4.29
CA LYS A 82 3.63 9.83 4.75
C LYS A 82 2.65 9.72 3.60
N LEU A 83 2.71 10.65 2.66
CA LEU A 83 1.90 10.60 1.44
C LEU A 83 2.24 9.36 0.60
N GLY A 84 3.54 9.10 0.39
CA GLY A 84 4.02 7.92 -0.32
C GLY A 84 3.52 6.63 0.30
N ALA A 85 3.73 6.46 1.61
CA ALA A 85 3.29 5.28 2.36
C ALA A 85 1.77 5.06 2.31
N LEU A 86 0.98 6.13 2.39
CA LEU A 86 -0.48 6.06 2.27
C LEU A 86 -0.92 5.57 0.89
N ILE A 87 -0.28 6.06 -0.18
CA ILE A 87 -0.59 5.65 -1.54
C ILE A 87 -0.16 4.20 -1.79
N ASP A 88 1.02 3.80 -1.29
CA ASP A 88 1.53 2.42 -1.41
C ASP A 88 0.58 1.42 -0.75
N ASP A 89 0.04 1.76 0.42
CA ASP A 89 -0.93 0.93 1.13
C ASP A 89 -2.26 0.80 0.38
N ILE A 90 -2.75 1.91 -0.21
CA ILE A 90 -3.96 1.87 -1.05
C ILE A 90 -3.72 1.00 -2.28
N GLU A 91 -2.59 1.16 -2.98
CA GLU A 91 -2.25 0.33 -4.15
C GLU A 91 -2.14 -1.15 -3.77
N ALA A 92 -1.50 -1.47 -2.65
CA ALA A 92 -1.39 -2.83 -2.15
C ALA A 92 -2.77 -3.43 -1.88
N THR A 93 -3.65 -2.69 -1.20
CA THR A 93 -5.02 -3.13 -0.92
C THR A 93 -5.82 -3.37 -2.22
N LEU A 94 -5.69 -2.49 -3.21
CA LEU A 94 -6.35 -2.64 -4.51
C LEU A 94 -5.84 -3.87 -5.26
N LYS A 95 -4.52 -4.10 -5.27
CA LYS A 95 -3.92 -5.29 -5.90
C LYS A 95 -4.33 -6.59 -5.21
N GLN A 96 -4.36 -6.60 -3.88
CA GLN A 96 -4.77 -7.76 -3.08
C GLN A 96 -6.24 -8.11 -3.26
N SER A 97 -7.10 -7.13 -3.53
CA SER A 97 -8.52 -7.38 -3.79
C SER A 97 -8.77 -8.22 -5.05
N GLY A 98 -7.80 -8.32 -5.96
CA GLY A 98 -7.94 -9.01 -7.25
C GLY A 98 -8.97 -8.38 -8.18
N ALA A 99 -9.57 -7.25 -7.83
CA ALA A 99 -10.58 -6.59 -8.62
C ALA A 99 -9.95 -5.92 -9.85
N SER A 100 -10.50 -6.20 -11.02
CA SER A 100 -10.12 -5.52 -12.26
C SER A 100 -10.72 -4.11 -12.38
N GLU A 101 -11.78 -3.83 -11.62
CA GLU A 101 -12.49 -2.54 -11.61
C GLU A 101 -12.81 -2.13 -10.17
N VAL A 102 -12.64 -0.84 -9.85
CA VAL A 102 -12.94 -0.27 -8.54
C VAL A 102 -13.64 1.09 -8.71
N GLY A 103 -14.69 1.34 -7.93
CA GLY A 103 -15.36 2.64 -7.92
C GLY A 103 -14.47 3.74 -7.35
N SER A 104 -14.47 4.93 -7.99
CA SER A 104 -13.73 6.10 -7.47
C SER A 104 -14.18 6.48 -6.06
N GLN A 105 -15.44 6.20 -5.70
CA GLN A 105 -15.96 6.41 -4.36
C GLN A 105 -15.24 5.51 -3.35
N ARG A 106 -15.04 4.23 -3.67
CA ARG A 106 -14.33 3.29 -2.79
C ARG A 106 -12.88 3.72 -2.57
N ILE A 107 -12.20 4.21 -3.60
CA ILE A 107 -10.85 4.76 -3.47
C ILE A 107 -10.86 5.97 -2.51
N GLY A 108 -11.82 6.87 -2.63
CA GLY A 108 -11.97 8.02 -1.73
C GLY A 108 -12.22 7.61 -0.28
N GLU A 109 -13.03 6.59 -0.03
CA GLU A 109 -13.24 6.01 1.30
C GLU A 109 -11.94 5.44 1.88
N MET A 110 -11.17 4.70 1.06
CA MET A 110 -9.86 4.17 1.47
C MET A 110 -8.88 5.29 1.84
N VAL A 111 -8.86 6.40 1.10
CA VAL A 111 -8.06 7.60 1.45
C VAL A 111 -8.49 8.16 2.79
N LEU A 112 -9.80 8.34 3.00
CA LEU A 112 -10.35 8.86 4.26
C LEU A 112 -10.01 7.98 5.45
N GLU A 113 -10.15 6.66 5.32
CA GLU A 113 -9.81 5.70 6.37
C GLU A 113 -8.35 5.88 6.85
N ARG A 114 -7.40 6.07 5.91
CA ARG A 114 -5.98 6.23 6.23
C ARG A 114 -5.65 7.62 6.76
N LEU A 115 -6.25 8.65 6.18
CA LEU A 115 -6.04 10.03 6.64
C LEU A 115 -6.53 10.25 8.06
N ALA A 116 -7.61 9.61 8.47
CA ALA A 116 -8.14 9.69 9.84
C ALA A 116 -7.08 9.31 10.90
N ASP A 117 -6.21 8.35 10.57
CA ASP A 117 -5.17 7.85 11.48
C ASP A 117 -3.85 8.63 11.36
N VAL A 118 -3.53 9.14 10.16
CA VAL A 118 -2.26 9.81 9.85
C VAL A 118 -2.30 11.31 10.12
N ASP A 119 -3.34 12.00 9.63
CA ASP A 119 -3.51 13.45 9.77
C ASP A 119 -4.99 13.85 9.76
N PRO A 120 -5.59 14.06 10.93
CA PRO A 120 -7.00 14.43 11.07
C PRO A 120 -7.39 15.71 10.33
N MET A 121 -6.48 16.67 10.22
CA MET A 121 -6.78 17.92 9.49
C MET A 121 -6.87 17.69 7.99
N SER A 122 -6.00 16.86 7.43
CA SER A 122 -6.10 16.43 6.03
C SER A 122 -7.35 15.58 5.78
N TYR A 123 -7.74 14.72 6.73
CA TYR A 123 -9.00 13.98 6.68
C TYR A 123 -10.19 14.92 6.49
N ILE A 124 -10.34 15.95 7.37
CA ILE A 124 -11.46 16.89 7.32
C ILE A 124 -11.47 17.67 6.00
N ARG A 125 -10.32 18.17 5.55
CA ARG A 125 -10.23 18.90 4.29
C ARG A 125 -10.58 18.01 3.09
N PHE A 126 -10.06 16.78 3.05
CA PHE A 126 -10.37 15.83 2.00
C PHE A 126 -11.86 15.46 2.00
N ARG A 127 -12.43 15.26 3.19
CA ARG A 127 -13.86 14.96 3.37
C ARG A 127 -14.76 16.07 2.83
N ILE A 128 -14.48 17.33 3.15
CA ILE A 128 -15.23 18.48 2.65
C ILE A 128 -15.22 18.53 1.13
N VAL A 129 -14.03 18.42 0.52
CA VAL A 129 -13.88 18.50 -0.94
C VAL A 129 -14.47 17.28 -1.66
N TYR A 130 -14.22 16.08 -1.13
CA TYR A 130 -14.58 14.82 -1.77
C TYR A 130 -16.06 14.47 -1.61
N ALA A 131 -16.60 14.61 -0.40
CA ALA A 131 -17.99 14.29 -0.09
C ALA A 131 -18.94 15.48 -0.30
N LYS A 132 -18.42 16.65 -0.70
CA LYS A 132 -19.21 17.89 -0.87
C LYS A 132 -20.07 18.15 0.37
N VAL A 133 -19.42 18.22 1.53
CA VAL A 133 -20.12 18.56 2.78
C VAL A 133 -20.48 20.04 2.73
N ASP A 134 -21.73 20.33 2.42
CA ASP A 134 -22.22 21.69 2.24
C ASP A 134 -22.94 22.22 3.51
N ASP A 135 -23.11 21.38 4.53
CA ASP A 135 -23.83 21.72 5.78
C ASP A 135 -22.90 21.63 6.99
N LEU A 136 -22.98 22.64 7.85
CA LEU A 136 -22.25 22.73 9.10
C LEU A 136 -22.65 21.66 10.12
N THR A 137 -23.89 21.19 10.07
CA THR A 137 -24.37 20.12 10.96
C THR A 137 -23.71 18.81 10.61
N ALA A 138 -23.67 18.45 9.33
CA ALA A 138 -22.97 17.26 8.83
C ALA A 138 -21.47 17.32 9.16
N LEU A 139 -20.84 18.51 9.06
CA LEU A 139 -19.43 18.67 9.43
C LEU A 139 -19.20 18.45 10.93
N ARG A 140 -20.09 18.93 11.81
CA ARG A 140 -19.99 18.71 13.26
C ARG A 140 -20.12 17.23 13.61
N GLU A 141 -21.05 16.53 12.99
CA GLU A 141 -21.22 15.08 13.18
C GLU A 141 -19.97 14.29 12.76
N GLU A 142 -19.37 14.68 11.64
CA GLU A 142 -18.15 14.08 11.13
C GLU A 142 -16.95 14.30 12.06
N LEU A 143 -16.81 15.54 12.59
CA LEU A 143 -15.78 15.85 13.60
C LEU A 143 -15.96 15.02 14.86
N ALA A 144 -17.20 14.93 15.38
CA ALA A 144 -17.49 14.11 16.55
C ALA A 144 -17.22 12.61 16.32
N ALA A 145 -17.49 12.11 15.12
CA ALA A 145 -17.18 10.73 14.75
C ALA A 145 -15.66 10.48 14.70
N LEU A 146 -14.90 11.43 14.16
CA LEU A 146 -13.45 11.36 14.11
C LEU A 146 -12.82 11.38 15.51
N ASP A 147 -13.30 12.22 16.40
CA ASP A 147 -12.82 12.31 17.79
C ASP A 147 -13.07 11.00 18.54
N ARG A 148 -14.27 10.42 18.45
CA ARG A 148 -14.59 9.11 19.04
C ARG A 148 -13.66 8.01 18.52
N ARG A 149 -13.41 7.99 17.20
CA ARG A 149 -12.49 7.00 16.60
C ARG A 149 -11.08 7.13 17.18
N ARG A 150 -10.59 8.34 17.37
CA ARG A 150 -9.27 8.62 17.93
C ARG A 150 -9.16 8.26 19.41
N GLU A 151 -10.21 8.46 20.19
CA GLU A 151 -10.27 8.04 21.59
C GLU A 151 -10.15 6.52 21.68
N VAL A 152 -10.96 5.78 20.95
CA VAL A 152 -10.89 4.30 20.90
C VAL A 152 -9.49 3.81 20.46
N ALA A 153 -8.88 4.46 19.48
CA ALA A 153 -7.54 4.08 19.02
C ALA A 153 -6.45 4.38 20.07
N ARG A 154 -6.60 5.46 20.88
CA ARG A 154 -5.71 5.75 21.99
C ARG A 154 -5.84 4.73 23.11
N ASP A 155 -7.08 4.42 23.51
CA ASP A 155 -7.36 3.45 24.57
C ASP A 155 -6.81 2.06 24.20
N ARG A 156 -6.97 1.66 22.94
CA ARG A 156 -6.40 0.42 22.43
C ARG A 156 -4.86 0.39 22.52
N LYS A 157 -4.18 1.47 22.12
CA LYS A 157 -2.72 1.57 22.22
C LYS A 157 -2.24 1.51 23.66
N VAL A 158 -2.94 2.18 24.58
CA VAL A 158 -2.65 2.12 26.02
C VAL A 158 -2.84 0.70 26.54
N ALA A 159 -3.92 0.02 26.19
CA ALA A 159 -4.15 -1.37 26.57
C ALA A 159 -3.08 -2.31 26.02
N GLU A 160 -2.65 -2.15 24.77
CA GLU A 160 -1.57 -2.94 24.17
C GLU A 160 -0.20 -2.72 24.87
N GLN A 161 0.09 -1.48 25.30
CA GLN A 161 1.32 -1.16 26.04
C GLN A 161 1.31 -1.77 27.46
N ILE A 162 0.15 -1.82 28.10
CA ILE A 162 0.01 -2.43 29.45
C ILE A 162 0.08 -3.97 29.36
N ALA A 163 -0.35 -4.55 28.24
CA ALA A 163 -0.36 -6.00 28.01
C ALA A 163 1.00 -6.60 27.63
N LEU A 164 2.10 -5.82 27.58
CA LEU A 164 3.44 -6.36 27.40
C LEU A 164 3.74 -7.30 28.58
N PRO A 165 4.12 -8.59 28.34
CA PRO A 165 4.42 -9.52 29.41
C PRO A 165 5.59 -8.97 30.22
N ILE A 166 5.39 -8.78 31.53
CA ILE A 166 6.48 -8.58 32.48
C ILE A 166 7.30 -9.86 32.40
N GLU A 167 8.49 -9.79 31.77
CA GLU A 167 9.41 -10.91 31.77
C GLU A 167 9.59 -11.37 33.22
N ALA A 168 9.29 -12.64 33.44
CA ALA A 168 9.40 -13.23 34.76
C ALA A 168 10.85 -13.03 35.27
N VAL A 169 11.01 -12.20 36.28
CA VAL A 169 12.31 -12.01 36.97
C VAL A 169 12.79 -13.39 37.41
N PRO A 170 13.96 -13.86 36.95
CA PRO A 170 14.44 -15.17 37.36
C PRO A 170 14.56 -15.20 38.86
N ALA A 171 13.91 -16.16 39.52
CA ALA A 171 13.94 -16.36 40.94
C ALA A 171 15.39 -16.55 41.37
N LEU A 172 15.90 -15.64 42.21
CA LEU A 172 17.21 -15.76 42.85
C LEU A 172 17.17 -17.00 43.75
N SER A 173 17.69 -18.12 43.26
CA SER A 173 17.91 -19.32 44.06
C SER A 173 18.98 -19.06 45.09
N GLY A 174 18.56 -18.64 46.29
CA GLY A 174 19.41 -18.49 47.45
C GLY A 174 19.90 -19.86 47.97
N GLY A 175 21.01 -20.34 47.44
CA GLY A 175 21.70 -21.50 47.95
C GLY A 175 22.34 -21.23 49.33
N ARG A 176 21.61 -21.56 50.42
CA ARG A 176 22.19 -21.63 51.77
C ARG A 176 23.16 -22.82 51.84
N LYS A 177 24.46 -22.58 51.69
CA LYS A 177 25.49 -23.56 52.09
C LYS A 177 25.52 -23.68 53.61
N ARG A 178 25.02 -24.77 54.15
CA ARG A 178 25.31 -25.19 55.53
C ARG A 178 26.78 -25.66 55.60
N ARG A 179 27.58 -24.98 56.41
CA ARG A 179 28.89 -25.48 56.86
C ARG A 179 28.65 -26.51 57.94
N ARG A 180 29.27 -27.66 57.77
CA ARG A 180 29.73 -28.56 58.87
C ARG A 180 31.22 -28.29 59.16
#